data_406d0d0ae359aa6daebb08f8acb7cb59
#
_entry.id   406d0d0ae359aa6daebb08f8acb7cb59
#
_cell.length_a   1.000
_cell.length_b   1.000
_cell.length_c   1.000
_cell.angle_alpha   90.00
_cell.angle_beta   90.00
_cell.angle_gamma   90.00
#
_symmetry.space_group_name_H-M   'P 1'
#
loop_
_entity.id
_entity.type
_entity.pdbx_description
1 polymer ?
#
loop_
_entity_poly.entity_id
_entity_poly.type
_entity_poly.pdbx_seq_one_letter_code
_entity_poly.pdbx_strand_id
1 'polypeptide(L)'
;YTLTPLGAMAKMAAPPPEALTAPPARVVYALATAPDEGRITPQQRRVLDEAAVGPARSMAALARTAGASPGVVKGLEKKGFLRTMVAEVPPPCAVPDVARASPDLSPEQRTAADALVAHSAKMSPPPKGEPLQKSPGFRAFVLDGVTGSGKTEVYFEAVAQVIQNGGQALILLPEIALTSAFTDRFARRFGCAPALWHSGLTPAQKGRTWRAVAQGHSRVVAGARSALFLPFCALSLIVVDEEHEGAYKQEDGALYHARDMAVLRAQCEDIPVVLTSATPSLETMENVWAGRYTHLRLPARFGGAAMPRTEVIDLRNAPPEPGDFLAPPLKAAVAAAV
;
A
#
# COMPACT_ATOMS: atom_id res chain seq x y z
N TYR A 1 -7.10 -18.77 -17.59
CA TYR A 1 -8.15 -19.64 -18.12
C TYR A 1 -9.31 -19.73 -17.12
N THR A 2 -10.12 -18.67 -17.08
CA THR A 2 -11.35 -18.67 -16.28
C THR A 2 -12.50 -18.98 -17.21
N LEU A 3 -13.35 -19.94 -16.87
CA LEU A 3 -14.63 -20.20 -17.60
C LEU A 3 -15.66 -19.08 -17.32
N THR A 4 -15.20 -17.93 -16.88
CA THR A 4 -16.03 -16.80 -16.47
C THR A 4 -16.37 -15.93 -17.68
N PRO A 5 -17.61 -15.47 -17.84
CA PRO A 5 -18.00 -14.56 -18.90
C PRO A 5 -17.15 -13.29 -18.92
N LEU A 6 -16.76 -12.84 -20.12
CA LEU A 6 -15.88 -11.68 -20.31
C LEU A 6 -16.41 -10.41 -19.60
N GLY A 7 -17.73 -10.22 -19.57
CA GLY A 7 -18.37 -9.11 -18.86
C GLY A 7 -18.15 -9.11 -17.35
N ALA A 8 -18.07 -10.29 -16.72
CA ALA A 8 -17.77 -10.38 -15.30
C ALA A 8 -16.30 -10.05 -15.02
N MET A 9 -15.38 -10.43 -15.92
CA MET A 9 -13.98 -10.05 -15.83
C MET A 9 -13.79 -8.53 -16.02
N ALA A 10 -14.46 -7.96 -17.04
CA ALA A 10 -14.41 -6.52 -17.31
C ALA A 10 -14.94 -5.69 -16.14
N LYS A 11 -15.96 -6.20 -15.42
CA LYS A 11 -16.50 -5.53 -14.21
C LYS A 11 -15.46 -5.37 -13.09
N MET A 12 -14.49 -6.28 -12.96
CA MET A 12 -13.44 -6.19 -11.94
C MET A 12 -12.45 -5.04 -12.23
N ALA A 13 -12.21 -4.76 -13.50
CA ALA A 13 -11.34 -3.66 -13.92
C ALA A 13 -12.10 -2.34 -14.11
N ALA A 14 -13.45 -2.39 -14.06
CA ALA A 14 -14.27 -1.20 -14.26
C ALA A 14 -14.04 -0.17 -13.13
N PRO A 15 -14.00 1.13 -13.48
CA PRO A 15 -13.90 2.17 -12.48
C PRO A 15 -15.12 2.16 -11.55
N PRO A 16 -14.95 2.36 -10.24
CA PRO A 16 -16.09 2.58 -9.37
C PRO A 16 -16.83 3.87 -9.80
N PRO A 17 -18.17 3.94 -9.69
CA PRO A 17 -18.94 5.09 -10.15
C PRO A 17 -18.40 6.44 -9.64
N GLU A 18 -17.91 6.48 -8.42
CA GLU A 18 -17.31 7.65 -7.79
C GLU A 18 -15.98 8.08 -8.44
N ALA A 19 -15.34 7.20 -9.18
CA ALA A 19 -14.13 7.55 -9.93
C ALA A 19 -14.46 8.28 -11.24
N LEU A 20 -15.65 8.08 -11.79
CA LEU A 20 -16.11 8.73 -13.02
C LEU A 20 -16.69 10.12 -12.78
N THR A 21 -17.10 10.41 -11.55
CA THR A 21 -17.57 11.74 -11.17
C THR A 21 -16.40 12.62 -10.78
N ALA A 22 -16.44 13.88 -11.22
CA ALA A 22 -15.44 14.86 -10.75
C ALA A 22 -15.46 14.91 -9.21
N PRO A 23 -14.30 14.93 -8.53
CA PRO A 23 -14.29 15.12 -7.09
C PRO A 23 -14.99 16.42 -6.74
N PRO A 24 -15.75 16.49 -5.63
CA PRO A 24 -16.38 17.73 -5.22
C PRO A 24 -15.30 18.80 -5.08
N ALA A 25 -15.51 19.94 -5.72
CA ALA A 25 -14.57 21.04 -5.67
C ALA A 25 -14.32 21.44 -4.21
N ARG A 26 -13.08 21.38 -3.78
CA ARG A 26 -12.71 21.83 -2.44
C ARG A 26 -12.53 23.34 -2.47
N VAL A 27 -13.55 24.06 -2.00
CA VAL A 27 -13.44 25.52 -1.86
C VAL A 27 -12.51 25.83 -0.69
N VAL A 28 -11.48 26.59 -0.97
CA VAL A 28 -10.53 27.12 0.01
C VAL A 28 -10.54 28.66 -0.03
N TYR A 29 -10.19 29.25 1.09
CA TYR A 29 -10.21 30.69 1.31
C TYR A 29 -8.77 31.19 1.41
N ALA A 30 -8.47 32.25 0.66
CA ALA A 30 -7.21 32.96 0.70
C ALA A 30 -7.47 34.46 0.93
N LEU A 31 -6.51 35.18 1.46
CA LEU A 31 -6.57 36.61 1.59
C LEU A 31 -6.69 37.25 0.20
N ALA A 32 -7.65 38.13 0.01
CA ALA A 32 -7.85 38.87 -1.24
C ALA A 32 -7.26 40.27 -1.13
N THR A 33 -7.57 41.01 -0.08
CA THR A 33 -7.14 42.36 0.15
C THR A 33 -6.83 42.57 1.63
N ALA A 34 -5.74 43.27 1.93
CA ALA A 34 -5.46 43.66 3.30
C ALA A 34 -6.55 44.67 3.76
N PRO A 35 -7.12 44.50 4.95
CA PRO A 35 -8.18 45.37 5.41
C PRO A 35 -7.64 46.75 5.77
N ASP A 36 -8.40 47.78 5.40
CA ASP A 36 -8.23 49.11 5.99
C ASP A 36 -8.60 49.08 7.48
N GLU A 37 -7.93 49.87 8.30
CA GLU A 37 -7.96 49.80 9.79
C GLU A 37 -9.32 50.12 10.46
N GLY A 38 -10.34 50.44 9.69
CA GLY A 38 -11.65 50.79 10.20
C GLY A 38 -12.67 49.69 10.22
N ARG A 39 -13.07 49.15 11.41
CA ARG A 39 -14.23 48.28 11.68
C ARG A 39 -14.02 46.76 11.49
N ILE A 40 -12.93 46.20 11.95
CA ILE A 40 -12.72 44.78 12.01
C ILE A 40 -12.79 44.29 13.47
N THR A 41 -13.62 43.30 13.73
CA THR A 41 -13.71 42.69 15.05
C THR A 41 -12.45 41.88 15.38
N PRO A 42 -12.10 41.63 16.65
CA PRO A 42 -10.95 40.83 17.02
C PRO A 42 -10.97 39.40 16.42
N GLN A 43 -12.16 38.82 16.27
CA GLN A 43 -12.32 37.51 15.60
C GLN A 43 -12.04 37.59 14.09
N GLN A 44 -12.50 38.65 13.44
CA GLN A 44 -12.23 38.87 12.00
C GLN A 44 -10.73 39.09 11.77
N ARG A 45 -10.06 39.83 12.64
CA ARG A 45 -8.61 40.08 12.55
C ARG A 45 -7.84 38.76 12.60
N ARG A 46 -8.12 37.89 13.57
CA ARG A 46 -7.46 36.57 13.67
C ARG A 46 -7.65 35.72 12.42
N VAL A 47 -8.84 35.74 11.81
CA VAL A 47 -9.11 34.98 10.56
C VAL A 47 -8.27 35.54 9.40
N LEU A 48 -8.12 36.86 9.29
CA LEU A 48 -7.33 37.50 8.24
C LEU A 48 -5.83 37.26 8.45
N ASP A 49 -5.35 37.33 9.68
CA ASP A 49 -3.96 37.04 10.04
C ASP A 49 -3.60 35.58 9.68
N GLU A 50 -4.47 34.64 10.02
CA GLU A 50 -4.32 33.23 9.65
C GLU A 50 -4.39 32.99 8.13
N ALA A 51 -5.20 33.73 7.42
CA ALA A 51 -5.29 33.66 5.94
C ALA A 51 -4.08 34.28 5.24
N ALA A 52 -3.37 35.20 5.90
CA ALA A 52 -2.18 35.86 5.37
C ALA A 52 -0.91 35.02 5.49
N VAL A 53 -0.81 34.19 6.55
CA VAL A 53 0.44 33.49 6.96
C VAL A 53 0.55 32.09 6.34
N GLY A 54 -0.44 31.58 5.64
CA GLY A 54 -0.41 30.19 5.20
C GLY A 54 -1.08 29.89 3.87
N PRO A 55 -1.03 28.63 3.42
CA PRO A 55 -1.75 28.22 2.23
C PRO A 55 -3.26 28.39 2.41
N ALA A 56 -3.98 28.57 1.30
CA ALA A 56 -5.44 28.66 1.31
C ALA A 56 -6.07 27.44 2.01
N ARG A 57 -7.00 27.67 2.92
CA ARG A 57 -7.60 26.64 3.78
C ARG A 57 -9.12 26.55 3.57
N SER A 58 -9.71 25.38 3.86
CA SER A 58 -11.17 25.26 3.88
C SER A 58 -11.78 26.15 4.97
N MET A 59 -13.05 26.56 4.79
CA MET A 59 -13.78 27.37 5.78
C MET A 59 -13.66 26.81 7.20
N ALA A 60 -13.89 25.51 7.34
CA ALA A 60 -13.83 24.85 8.66
C ALA A 60 -12.42 24.83 9.26
N ALA A 61 -11.38 24.64 8.43
CA ALA A 61 -10.00 24.66 8.89
C ALA A 61 -9.58 26.09 9.29
N LEU A 62 -9.88 27.10 8.47
CA LEU A 62 -9.55 28.49 8.76
C LEU A 62 -10.27 29.00 10.00
N ALA A 63 -11.56 28.68 10.15
CA ALA A 63 -12.34 29.05 11.33
C ALA A 63 -11.76 28.41 12.60
N ARG A 64 -11.41 27.13 12.54
CA ARG A 64 -10.84 26.39 13.68
C ARG A 64 -9.49 26.96 14.10
N THR A 65 -8.58 27.20 13.17
CA THR A 65 -7.23 27.73 13.47
C THR A 65 -7.31 29.14 14.07
N ALA A 66 -8.21 29.97 13.54
CA ALA A 66 -8.42 31.35 14.04
C ALA A 66 -9.27 31.43 15.32
N GLY A 67 -9.78 30.33 15.85
CA GLY A 67 -10.71 30.34 16.99
C GLY A 67 -11.98 31.17 16.71
N ALA A 68 -12.54 31.04 15.49
CA ALA A 68 -13.69 31.78 15.03
C ALA A 68 -14.79 30.83 14.53
N SER A 69 -16.01 31.35 14.35
CA SER A 69 -17.07 30.56 13.73
C SER A 69 -16.99 30.61 12.18
N PRO A 70 -17.49 29.57 11.48
CA PRO A 70 -17.55 29.59 10.01
C PRO A 70 -18.31 30.79 9.44
N GLY A 71 -19.27 31.35 10.18
CA GLY A 71 -20.02 32.56 9.80
C GLY A 71 -19.13 33.80 9.68
N VAL A 72 -18.10 33.90 10.50
CA VAL A 72 -17.11 35.00 10.42
C VAL A 72 -16.32 34.93 9.11
N VAL A 73 -15.89 33.73 8.71
CA VAL A 73 -15.17 33.49 7.44
C VAL A 73 -16.06 33.87 6.26
N LYS A 74 -17.32 33.43 6.25
CA LYS A 74 -18.29 33.77 5.21
C LYS A 74 -18.63 35.27 5.18
N GLY A 75 -18.64 35.93 6.34
CA GLY A 75 -18.81 37.39 6.43
C GLY A 75 -17.64 38.15 5.83
N LEU A 76 -16.41 37.69 6.02
CA LEU A 76 -15.20 38.29 5.43
C LEU A 76 -15.13 38.08 3.92
N GLU A 77 -15.57 36.92 3.42
CA GLU A 77 -15.73 36.66 1.99
C GLU A 77 -16.72 37.66 1.36
N LYS A 78 -17.91 37.84 1.95
CA LYS A 78 -18.91 38.79 1.46
C LYS A 78 -18.41 40.23 1.46
N LYS A 79 -17.51 40.58 2.35
CA LYS A 79 -16.88 41.91 2.42
C LYS A 79 -15.70 42.08 1.44
N GLY A 80 -15.32 41.01 0.71
CA GLY A 80 -14.22 41.02 -0.26
C GLY A 80 -12.81 40.90 0.36
N PHE A 81 -12.69 40.66 1.67
CA PHE A 81 -11.39 40.46 2.32
C PHE A 81 -10.80 39.08 2.10
N LEU A 82 -11.66 38.07 1.87
CA LEU A 82 -11.28 36.72 1.50
C LEU A 82 -11.82 36.43 0.10
N ARG A 83 -11.01 35.72 -0.69
CA ARG A 83 -11.45 35.15 -1.97
C ARG A 83 -11.54 33.64 -1.88
N THR A 84 -12.52 33.06 -2.54
CA THR A 84 -12.63 31.63 -2.74
C THR A 84 -11.79 31.18 -3.91
N MET A 85 -11.15 30.02 -3.74
CA MET A 85 -10.41 29.33 -4.78
C MET A 85 -10.83 27.86 -4.78
N VAL A 86 -10.80 27.23 -5.94
CA VAL A 86 -10.97 25.80 -6.06
C VAL A 86 -9.59 25.17 -5.88
N ALA A 87 -9.41 24.42 -4.80
CA ALA A 87 -8.20 23.64 -4.59
C ALA A 87 -8.39 22.20 -5.08
N GLU A 88 -7.36 21.64 -5.65
CA GLU A 88 -7.34 20.20 -5.94
C GLU A 88 -7.48 19.41 -4.64
N VAL A 89 -8.25 18.31 -4.72
CA VAL A 89 -8.34 17.38 -3.61
C VAL A 89 -7.00 16.65 -3.49
N PRO A 90 -6.30 16.75 -2.35
CA PRO A 90 -5.01 16.08 -2.22
C PRO A 90 -5.17 14.57 -2.47
N PRO A 91 -4.15 13.92 -3.02
CA PRO A 91 -4.16 12.47 -3.21
C PRO A 91 -4.40 11.75 -1.87
N PRO A 92 -4.93 10.51 -1.88
CA PRO A 92 -5.26 9.76 -0.67
C PRO A 92 -4.05 9.44 0.21
N CYS A 93 -2.84 9.53 -0.34
CA CYS A 93 -1.58 9.32 0.37
C CYS A 93 -0.54 10.36 -0.08
N ALA A 94 0.41 10.65 0.81
CA ALA A 94 1.57 11.46 0.46
C ALA A 94 2.53 10.68 -0.45
N VAL A 95 3.45 11.39 -1.10
CA VAL A 95 4.53 10.75 -1.86
C VAL A 95 5.52 10.13 -0.87
N PRO A 96 5.87 8.85 -1.01
CA PRO A 96 6.84 8.19 -0.15
C PRO A 96 8.22 8.86 -0.23
N ASP A 97 8.84 9.06 0.92
CA ASP A 97 10.21 9.58 1.03
C ASP A 97 11.21 8.44 0.91
N VAL A 98 11.82 8.30 -0.24
CA VAL A 98 12.82 7.26 -0.53
C VAL A 98 14.20 7.56 0.06
N ALA A 99 14.48 8.83 0.42
CA ALA A 99 15.75 9.22 1.04
C ALA A 99 15.81 8.85 2.54
N ARG A 100 14.68 8.45 3.11
CA ARG A 100 14.62 8.02 4.49
C ARG A 100 15.46 6.78 4.73
N ALA A 101 16.20 6.75 5.84
CA ALA A 101 17.10 5.65 6.17
C ALA A 101 16.38 4.29 6.14
N SER A 102 16.97 3.35 5.43
CA SER A 102 16.60 1.94 5.46
C SER A 102 17.15 1.30 6.74
N PRO A 103 16.47 0.29 7.30
CA PRO A 103 17.05 -0.53 8.34
C PRO A 103 18.35 -1.20 7.87
N ASP A 104 19.26 -1.48 8.78
CA ASP A 104 20.45 -2.28 8.47
C ASP A 104 20.02 -3.69 8.04
N LEU A 105 20.35 -4.04 6.83
CA LEU A 105 20.10 -5.36 6.27
C LEU A 105 21.25 -6.30 6.57
N SER A 106 20.95 -7.58 6.90
CA SER A 106 22.00 -8.62 6.95
C SER A 106 22.64 -8.84 5.59
N PRO A 107 23.82 -9.49 5.51
CA PRO A 107 24.47 -9.76 4.22
C PRO A 107 23.55 -10.51 3.24
N GLU A 108 22.79 -11.49 3.71
CA GLU A 108 21.85 -12.27 2.91
C GLU A 108 20.67 -11.40 2.44
N GLN A 109 20.11 -10.57 3.33
CA GLN A 109 19.05 -9.61 2.98
C GLN A 109 19.57 -8.60 1.96
N ARG A 110 20.79 -8.08 2.14
CA ARG A 110 21.42 -7.15 1.20
C ARG A 110 21.58 -7.78 -0.17
N THR A 111 22.11 -9.01 -0.24
CA THR A 111 22.28 -9.74 -1.51
C THR A 111 20.95 -9.92 -2.23
N ALA A 112 19.90 -10.30 -1.50
CA ALA A 112 18.55 -10.44 -2.07
C ALA A 112 17.97 -9.10 -2.52
N ALA A 113 18.12 -8.04 -1.72
CA ALA A 113 17.66 -6.70 -2.06
C ALA A 113 18.38 -6.16 -3.30
N ASP A 114 19.71 -6.31 -3.38
CA ASP A 114 20.52 -5.85 -4.52
C ASP A 114 20.11 -6.55 -5.81
N ALA A 115 19.79 -7.85 -5.76
CA ALA A 115 19.26 -8.57 -6.91
C ALA A 115 17.93 -8.02 -7.42
N LEU A 116 17.02 -7.67 -6.51
CA LEU A 116 15.72 -7.04 -6.85
C LEU A 116 15.93 -5.61 -7.37
N VAL A 117 16.75 -4.81 -6.70
CA VAL A 117 17.06 -3.43 -7.06
C VAL A 117 17.72 -3.34 -8.43
N ALA A 118 18.74 -4.18 -8.69
CA ALA A 118 19.44 -4.20 -9.97
C ALA A 118 18.52 -4.48 -11.16
N HIS A 119 17.46 -5.27 -10.95
CA HIS A 119 16.46 -5.52 -11.98
C HIS A 119 15.48 -4.35 -12.10
N SER A 120 14.99 -3.81 -11.00
CA SER A 120 14.07 -2.68 -10.97
C SER A 120 14.72 -1.37 -11.46
N ALA A 121 16.02 -1.18 -11.28
CA ALA A 121 16.75 0.01 -11.72
C ALA A 121 16.83 0.15 -13.25
N LYS A 122 16.75 -0.95 -13.99
CA LYS A 122 16.78 -0.96 -15.46
C LYS A 122 15.47 -0.49 -16.10
N MET A 123 14.45 -0.30 -15.29
CA MET A 123 13.10 0.04 -15.73
C MET A 123 12.85 1.53 -15.51
N SER A 124 12.96 2.32 -16.57
CA SER A 124 12.43 3.67 -16.59
C SER A 124 10.99 3.59 -17.11
N PRO A 125 10.00 4.26 -16.46
CA PRO A 125 8.67 4.33 -17.04
C PRO A 125 8.76 5.01 -18.40
N PRO A 126 8.01 4.55 -19.41
CA PRO A 126 8.02 5.17 -20.73
C PRO A 126 7.55 6.62 -20.62
N PRO A 127 8.10 7.53 -21.46
CA PRO A 127 7.56 8.87 -21.60
C PRO A 127 6.08 8.80 -21.95
N LYS A 128 5.27 9.74 -21.41
CA LYS A 128 3.84 9.77 -21.71
C LYS A 128 3.61 9.83 -23.23
N GLY A 129 2.96 8.80 -23.78
CA GLY A 129 2.57 8.72 -25.18
C GLY A 129 3.51 7.93 -26.09
N GLU A 130 4.62 7.40 -25.62
CA GLU A 130 5.46 6.50 -26.41
C GLU A 130 5.10 5.03 -26.15
N PRO A 131 5.12 4.18 -27.21
CA PRO A 131 4.92 2.75 -27.03
C PRO A 131 6.09 2.18 -26.22
N LEU A 132 5.78 1.24 -25.31
CA LEU A 132 6.75 0.49 -24.51
C LEU A 132 7.83 -0.09 -25.44
N GLN A 133 9.04 0.43 -25.37
CA GLN A 133 10.20 -0.26 -25.94
C GLN A 133 10.40 -1.54 -25.13
N LYS A 134 10.35 -2.69 -25.81
CA LYS A 134 10.52 -4.01 -25.22
C LYS A 134 11.97 -4.18 -24.72
N SER A 135 12.26 -3.65 -23.55
CA SER A 135 13.39 -4.14 -22.76
C SER A 135 12.91 -5.40 -22.02
N PRO A 136 13.70 -6.48 -21.91
CA PRO A 136 13.29 -7.67 -21.18
C PRO A 136 13.19 -7.33 -19.68
N GLY A 137 12.04 -6.80 -19.27
CA GLY A 137 11.77 -6.34 -17.93
C GLY A 137 11.08 -7.38 -17.07
N PHE A 138 10.36 -8.32 -17.67
CA PHE A 138 9.68 -9.37 -16.91
C PHE A 138 10.68 -10.34 -16.28
N ARG A 139 10.59 -10.47 -14.98
CA ARG A 139 11.23 -11.53 -14.18
C ARG A 139 10.42 -11.83 -12.96
N ALA A 140 10.20 -13.10 -12.69
CA ALA A 140 9.59 -13.56 -11.45
C ALA A 140 10.69 -13.95 -10.44
N PHE A 141 10.62 -13.35 -9.27
CA PHE A 141 11.49 -13.66 -8.13
C PHE A 141 10.68 -14.37 -7.06
N VAL A 142 11.26 -15.36 -6.42
CA VAL A 142 10.71 -16.00 -5.22
C VAL A 142 11.63 -15.64 -4.05
N LEU A 143 11.13 -14.83 -3.13
CA LEU A 143 11.82 -14.48 -1.89
C LEU A 143 11.37 -15.43 -0.79
N ASP A 144 12.07 -16.54 -0.69
CA ASP A 144 11.86 -17.61 0.27
C ASP A 144 12.61 -17.32 1.57
N GLY A 145 11.91 -17.16 2.66
CA GLY A 145 12.56 -16.84 3.92
C GLY A 145 11.69 -17.16 5.12
N VAL A 146 12.30 -17.72 6.17
CA VAL A 146 11.61 -18.05 7.41
C VAL A 146 10.84 -16.85 7.98
N THR A 147 9.82 -17.13 8.79
CA THR A 147 9.08 -16.06 9.47
C THR A 147 10.03 -15.21 10.32
N GLY A 148 9.99 -13.89 10.16
CA GLY A 148 10.91 -12.97 10.84
C GLY A 148 12.27 -12.84 10.16
N SER A 149 12.47 -13.35 8.94
CA SER A 149 13.72 -13.15 8.16
C SER A 149 13.84 -11.76 7.54
N GLY A 150 12.83 -10.90 7.65
CA GLY A 150 12.87 -9.54 7.12
C GLY A 150 12.54 -9.43 5.63
N LYS A 151 11.78 -10.36 5.05
CA LYS A 151 11.30 -10.32 3.65
C LYS A 151 10.75 -8.95 3.25
N THR A 152 9.97 -8.34 4.15
CA THR A 152 9.35 -7.03 3.92
C THR A 152 10.39 -5.93 3.71
N GLU A 153 11.45 -5.89 4.51
CA GLU A 153 12.52 -4.90 4.37
C GLU A 153 13.26 -5.09 3.05
N VAL A 154 13.47 -6.34 2.64
CA VAL A 154 14.13 -6.67 1.37
C VAL A 154 13.33 -6.15 0.17
N TYR A 155 12.03 -6.43 0.09
CA TYR A 155 11.27 -5.94 -1.05
C TYR A 155 10.97 -4.43 -0.96
N PHE A 156 11.02 -3.80 0.22
CA PHE A 156 10.91 -2.34 0.33
C PHE A 156 12.06 -1.61 -0.36
N GLU A 157 13.25 -2.20 -0.45
CA GLU A 157 14.35 -1.63 -1.23
C GLU A 157 14.02 -1.58 -2.74
N ALA A 158 13.43 -2.65 -3.28
CA ALA A 158 12.96 -2.64 -4.66
C ALA A 158 11.81 -1.63 -4.89
N VAL A 159 10.90 -1.51 -3.92
CA VAL A 159 9.83 -0.49 -3.95
C VAL A 159 10.44 0.92 -3.94
N ALA A 160 11.44 1.18 -3.10
CA ALA A 160 12.13 2.47 -3.04
C ALA A 160 12.77 2.81 -4.39
N GLN A 161 13.45 1.85 -5.03
CA GLN A 161 14.06 2.03 -6.35
C GLN A 161 13.03 2.36 -7.42
N VAL A 162 11.89 1.66 -7.44
CA VAL A 162 10.79 1.94 -8.38
C VAL A 162 10.25 3.36 -8.20
N ILE A 163 10.02 3.80 -6.96
CA ILE A 163 9.55 5.16 -6.67
C ILE A 163 10.58 6.19 -7.11
N GLN A 164 11.87 5.96 -6.84
CA GLN A 164 12.97 6.84 -7.26
C GLN A 164 13.02 7.02 -8.77
N ASN A 165 12.73 5.95 -9.53
CA ASN A 165 12.63 5.97 -10.98
C ASN A 165 11.30 6.59 -11.50
N GLY A 166 10.42 7.07 -10.63
CA GLY A 166 9.12 7.66 -11.00
C GLY A 166 8.02 6.65 -11.30
N GLY A 167 8.26 5.36 -11.06
CA GLY A 167 7.29 4.27 -11.24
C GLY A 167 6.27 4.16 -10.12
N GLN A 168 5.38 3.17 -10.26
CA GLN A 168 4.38 2.77 -9.26
C GLN A 168 4.61 1.31 -8.86
N ALA A 169 4.37 0.98 -7.59
CA ALA A 169 4.43 -0.38 -7.07
C ALA A 169 3.09 -0.83 -6.51
N LEU A 170 2.74 -2.09 -6.77
CA LEU A 170 1.61 -2.78 -6.17
C LEU A 170 2.13 -3.83 -5.18
N ILE A 171 1.66 -3.76 -3.93
CA ILE A 171 1.90 -4.79 -2.91
C ILE A 171 0.57 -5.47 -2.63
N LEU A 172 0.45 -6.72 -3.05
CA LEU A 172 -0.68 -7.57 -2.70
C LEU A 172 -0.43 -8.20 -1.34
N LEU A 173 -1.43 -8.10 -0.48
CA LEU A 173 -1.44 -8.65 0.88
C LEU A 173 -2.74 -9.42 1.08
N PRO A 174 -2.74 -10.54 1.82
CA PRO A 174 -3.97 -11.11 2.34
C PRO A 174 -4.74 -10.06 3.14
N GLU A 175 -6.09 -10.05 3.08
CA GLU A 175 -6.87 -9.02 3.80
C GLU A 175 -6.54 -8.95 5.29
N ILE A 176 -6.26 -10.10 5.90
CA ILE A 176 -5.84 -10.21 7.31
C ILE A 176 -4.45 -9.59 7.59
N ALA A 177 -3.61 -9.44 6.57
CA ALA A 177 -2.28 -8.84 6.67
C ALA A 177 -2.28 -7.33 6.40
N LEU A 178 -3.38 -6.76 5.87
CA LEU A 178 -3.59 -5.32 5.71
C LEU A 178 -3.88 -4.64 7.05
N THR A 179 -3.01 -4.88 8.02
CA THR A 179 -3.13 -4.40 9.40
C THR A 179 -2.45 -3.05 9.59
N SER A 180 -2.71 -2.43 10.76
CA SER A 180 -1.95 -1.26 11.21
C SER A 180 -0.45 -1.56 11.27
N ALA A 181 -0.04 -2.77 11.63
CA ALA A 181 1.37 -3.16 11.72
C ALA A 181 2.10 -3.05 10.37
N PHE A 182 1.47 -3.44 9.26
CA PHE A 182 2.05 -3.26 7.93
C PHE A 182 2.12 -1.77 7.55
N THR A 183 1.03 -1.03 7.76
CA THR A 183 0.99 0.41 7.42
C THR A 183 1.97 1.21 8.26
N ASP A 184 2.16 0.87 9.54
CA ASP A 184 3.14 1.50 10.43
C ASP A 184 4.58 1.17 10.01
N ARG A 185 4.83 -0.08 9.59
CA ARG A 185 6.13 -0.50 9.05
C ARG A 185 6.46 0.27 7.78
N PHE A 186 5.50 0.38 6.87
CA PHE A 186 5.65 1.15 5.64
C PHE A 186 5.89 2.65 5.97
N ALA A 187 5.11 3.21 6.88
CA ALA A 187 5.25 4.62 7.28
C ALA A 187 6.60 4.91 7.96
N ARG A 188 7.15 3.96 8.72
CA ARG A 188 8.51 4.10 9.28
C ARG A 188 9.56 4.18 8.18
N ARG A 189 9.46 3.35 7.13
CA ARG A 189 10.43 3.32 6.02
C ARG A 189 10.28 4.52 5.08
N PHE A 190 9.04 4.95 4.79
CA PHE A 190 8.74 5.90 3.73
C PHE A 190 8.14 7.24 4.20
N GLY A 191 7.95 7.44 5.50
CA GLY A 191 7.43 8.69 6.05
C GLY A 191 5.93 8.90 5.88
N CYS A 192 5.23 8.03 5.18
CA CYS A 192 3.79 8.11 4.95
C CYS A 192 3.18 6.70 4.81
N ALA A 193 1.86 6.59 4.96
CA ALA A 193 1.16 5.34 4.66
C ALA A 193 1.01 5.13 3.14
N PRO A 194 0.96 3.87 2.66
CA PRO A 194 0.64 3.57 1.28
C PRO A 194 -0.83 3.88 0.98
N ALA A 195 -1.21 3.99 -0.28
CA ALA A 195 -2.62 3.96 -0.66
C ALA A 195 -3.18 2.57 -0.39
N LEU A 196 -4.32 2.48 0.29
CA LEU A 196 -4.95 1.20 0.62
C LEU A 196 -6.05 0.86 -0.38
N TRP A 197 -6.19 -0.47 -0.68
CA TRP A 197 -7.27 -1.00 -1.51
C TRP A 197 -7.79 -2.33 -0.97
N HIS A 198 -8.97 -2.30 -0.33
CA HIS A 198 -9.60 -3.47 0.27
C HIS A 198 -11.13 -3.33 0.32
N SER A 199 -11.82 -4.40 0.70
CA SER A 199 -13.29 -4.47 0.76
C SER A 199 -13.91 -3.43 1.69
N GLY A 200 -13.27 -3.12 2.82
CA GLY A 200 -13.74 -2.19 3.85
C GLY A 200 -13.66 -0.69 3.49
N LEU A 201 -13.12 -0.32 2.33
CA LEU A 201 -13.12 1.08 1.90
C LEU A 201 -14.50 1.55 1.48
N THR A 202 -14.87 2.78 1.88
CA THR A 202 -16.09 3.42 1.39
C THR A 202 -16.02 3.69 -0.10
N PRO A 203 -17.16 3.80 -0.82
CA PRO A 203 -17.20 4.13 -2.24
C PRO A 203 -16.39 5.39 -2.58
N ALA A 204 -16.52 6.44 -1.78
CA ALA A 204 -15.76 7.68 -1.97
C ALA A 204 -14.24 7.50 -1.82
N GLN A 205 -13.79 6.66 -0.89
CA GLN A 205 -12.38 6.31 -0.74
C GLN A 205 -11.88 5.51 -1.95
N LYS A 206 -12.65 4.49 -2.39
CA LYS A 206 -12.35 3.71 -3.60
C LYS A 206 -12.22 4.62 -4.82
N GLY A 207 -13.17 5.53 -5.05
CA GLY A 207 -13.11 6.47 -6.17
C GLY A 207 -11.87 7.39 -6.14
N ARG A 208 -11.50 7.88 -4.96
CA ARG A 208 -10.28 8.70 -4.79
C ARG A 208 -9.00 7.91 -5.06
N THR A 209 -8.87 6.73 -4.46
CA THR A 209 -7.70 5.86 -4.66
C THR A 209 -7.57 5.46 -6.12
N TRP A 210 -8.67 5.05 -6.76
CA TRP A 210 -8.66 4.65 -8.16
C TRP A 210 -8.15 5.77 -9.08
N ARG A 211 -8.68 7.01 -8.90
CA ARG A 211 -8.20 8.18 -9.68
C ARG A 211 -6.74 8.50 -9.41
N ALA A 212 -6.32 8.46 -8.15
CA ALA A 212 -4.94 8.76 -7.79
C ALA A 212 -3.94 7.74 -8.37
N VAL A 213 -4.34 6.47 -8.48
CA VAL A 213 -3.56 5.42 -9.16
C VAL A 213 -3.50 5.71 -10.66
N ALA A 214 -4.64 5.96 -11.31
CA ALA A 214 -4.72 6.25 -12.74
C ALA A 214 -3.92 7.51 -13.15
N GLN A 215 -3.82 8.48 -12.26
CA GLN A 215 -3.08 9.73 -12.48
C GLN A 215 -1.61 9.65 -12.05
N GLY A 216 -1.16 8.53 -11.47
CA GLY A 216 0.20 8.37 -10.96
C GLY A 216 0.49 9.13 -9.67
N HIS A 217 -0.53 9.69 -9.02
CA HIS A 217 -0.37 10.40 -7.75
C HIS A 217 -0.12 9.44 -6.59
N SER A 218 -0.68 8.23 -6.62
CA SER A 218 -0.36 7.16 -5.67
C SER A 218 0.79 6.32 -6.20
N ARG A 219 1.96 6.46 -5.58
CA ARG A 219 3.18 5.74 -5.99
C ARG A 219 3.19 4.29 -5.51
N VAL A 220 2.60 4.01 -4.36
CA VAL A 220 2.49 2.66 -3.81
C VAL A 220 1.05 2.39 -3.39
N VAL A 221 0.55 1.25 -3.83
CA VAL A 221 -0.73 0.70 -3.38
C VAL A 221 -0.47 -0.59 -2.62
N ALA A 222 -1.00 -0.69 -1.41
CA ALA A 222 -1.09 -1.95 -0.67
C ALA A 222 -2.55 -2.39 -0.66
N GLY A 223 -2.82 -3.61 -1.11
CA GLY A 223 -4.20 -4.04 -1.23
C GLY A 223 -4.43 -5.53 -1.30
N ALA A 224 -5.69 -5.91 -1.12
CA ALA A 224 -6.14 -7.27 -1.35
C ALA A 224 -6.14 -7.61 -2.85
N ARG A 225 -6.47 -8.86 -3.19
CA ARG A 225 -6.48 -9.39 -4.57
C ARG A 225 -7.13 -8.49 -5.62
N SER A 226 -8.19 -7.74 -5.27
CA SER A 226 -8.85 -6.82 -6.22
C SER A 226 -8.00 -5.58 -6.59
N ALA A 227 -6.95 -5.26 -5.83
CA ALA A 227 -6.01 -4.20 -6.18
C ALA A 227 -5.23 -4.51 -7.48
N LEU A 228 -5.18 -5.78 -7.85
CA LEU A 228 -4.56 -6.24 -9.08
C LEU A 228 -5.19 -5.63 -10.34
N PHE A 229 -6.44 -5.18 -10.29
CA PHE A 229 -7.16 -4.63 -11.43
C PHE A 229 -7.17 -3.10 -11.48
N LEU A 230 -6.44 -2.44 -10.59
CA LEU A 230 -6.34 -0.97 -10.59
C LEU A 230 -5.59 -0.46 -11.85
N PRO A 231 -5.98 0.72 -12.36
CA PRO A 231 -5.46 1.30 -13.59
C PRO A 231 -4.14 2.05 -13.35
N PHE A 232 -3.09 1.36 -13.01
CA PHE A 232 -1.78 1.97 -12.86
C PHE A 232 -1.32 2.56 -14.21
N CYS A 233 -0.81 3.79 -14.20
CA CYS A 233 -0.27 4.42 -15.39
C CYS A 233 1.24 4.23 -15.55
N ALA A 234 1.94 3.76 -14.52
CA ALA A 234 3.39 3.54 -14.50
C ALA A 234 3.76 2.37 -13.58
N LEU A 235 2.95 1.28 -13.58
CA LEU A 235 3.28 0.09 -12.79
C LEU A 235 4.63 -0.46 -13.20
N SER A 236 5.52 -0.65 -12.23
CA SER A 236 6.90 -1.07 -12.46
C SER A 236 7.35 -2.20 -11.54
N LEU A 237 6.50 -2.59 -10.60
CA LEU A 237 6.75 -3.71 -9.69
C LEU A 237 5.45 -4.23 -9.12
N ILE A 238 5.30 -5.55 -9.07
CA ILE A 238 4.26 -6.22 -8.28
C ILE A 238 4.94 -7.06 -7.21
N VAL A 239 4.51 -6.92 -5.96
CA VAL A 239 4.88 -7.79 -4.84
C VAL A 239 3.64 -8.57 -4.42
N VAL A 240 3.76 -9.86 -4.23
CA VAL A 240 2.73 -10.75 -3.66
C VAL A 240 3.29 -11.28 -2.34
N ASP A 241 2.88 -10.68 -1.25
CA ASP A 241 3.35 -11.10 0.08
C ASP A 241 2.51 -12.27 0.60
N GLU A 242 3.18 -13.22 1.26
CA GLU A 242 2.61 -14.52 1.69
C GLU A 242 1.86 -15.22 0.53
N GLU A 243 2.57 -15.44 -0.60
CA GLU A 243 2.00 -15.93 -1.86
C GLU A 243 1.27 -17.27 -1.76
N HIS A 244 1.58 -18.06 -0.71
CA HIS A 244 0.97 -19.36 -0.43
C HIS A 244 -0.45 -19.26 0.15
N GLU A 245 -0.87 -18.05 0.57
CA GLU A 245 -2.15 -17.86 1.26
C GLU A 245 -3.35 -18.17 0.37
N GLY A 246 -4.25 -19.05 0.84
CA GLY A 246 -5.47 -19.43 0.15
C GLY A 246 -6.43 -18.25 -0.10
N ALA A 247 -6.30 -17.16 0.66
CA ALA A 247 -7.08 -15.94 0.46
C ALA A 247 -6.86 -15.28 -0.91
N TYR A 248 -5.79 -15.63 -1.63
CA TYR A 248 -5.57 -15.17 -3.00
C TYR A 248 -6.44 -15.88 -4.04
N LYS A 249 -7.04 -17.01 -3.71
CA LYS A 249 -8.01 -17.69 -4.55
C LYS A 249 -9.38 -17.03 -4.43
N GLN A 250 -9.95 -16.60 -5.53
CA GLN A 250 -11.33 -16.15 -5.58
C GLN A 250 -12.24 -17.30 -6.01
N GLU A 251 -13.20 -17.64 -5.15
CA GLU A 251 -14.11 -18.77 -5.36
C GLU A 251 -15.51 -18.33 -5.78
N ASP A 252 -15.85 -17.05 -5.58
CA ASP A 252 -17.13 -16.48 -5.97
C ASP A 252 -17.00 -15.58 -7.20
N GLY A 253 -17.94 -15.69 -8.13
CA GLY A 253 -18.00 -14.86 -9.33
C GLY A 253 -16.94 -15.26 -10.37
N ALA A 254 -16.00 -14.37 -10.66
CA ALA A 254 -14.89 -14.68 -11.55
C ALA A 254 -13.83 -15.49 -10.80
N LEU A 255 -13.65 -16.73 -11.18
CA LEU A 255 -12.68 -17.64 -10.54
C LEU A 255 -11.26 -17.31 -11.02
N TYR A 256 -10.38 -16.91 -10.11
CA TYR A 256 -8.96 -16.68 -10.40
C TYR A 256 -8.11 -16.80 -9.13
N HIS A 257 -6.82 -17.02 -9.32
CA HIS A 257 -5.82 -16.94 -8.25
C HIS A 257 -5.01 -15.65 -8.43
N ALA A 258 -5.05 -14.75 -7.44
CA ALA A 258 -4.43 -13.43 -7.60
C ALA A 258 -2.91 -13.50 -7.75
N ARG A 259 -2.22 -14.46 -7.14
CA ARG A 259 -0.79 -14.72 -7.35
C ARG A 259 -0.50 -14.97 -8.84
N ASP A 260 -1.24 -15.89 -9.45
CA ASP A 260 -1.00 -16.30 -10.84
C ASP A 260 -1.35 -15.17 -11.81
N MET A 261 -2.42 -14.43 -11.51
CA MET A 261 -2.80 -13.23 -12.27
C MET A 261 -1.79 -12.09 -12.10
N ALA A 262 -1.12 -11.99 -10.93
CA ALA A 262 -0.05 -11.02 -10.71
C ALA A 262 1.18 -11.32 -11.60
N VAL A 263 1.56 -12.60 -11.68
CA VAL A 263 2.63 -13.05 -12.59
C VAL A 263 2.26 -12.80 -14.04
N LEU A 264 1.02 -13.15 -14.46
CA LEU A 264 0.54 -12.88 -15.81
C LEU A 264 0.52 -11.39 -16.13
N ARG A 265 0.01 -10.56 -15.22
CA ARG A 265 0.01 -9.11 -15.39
C ARG A 265 1.42 -8.56 -15.52
N ALA A 266 2.34 -8.99 -14.66
CA ALA A 266 3.73 -8.58 -14.73
C ALA A 266 4.38 -8.96 -16.07
N GLN A 267 4.07 -10.14 -16.58
CA GLN A 267 4.53 -10.59 -17.89
C GLN A 267 3.93 -9.76 -19.05
N CYS A 268 2.64 -9.43 -18.98
CA CYS A 268 1.99 -8.60 -20.01
C CYS A 268 2.52 -7.16 -20.01
N GLU A 269 2.85 -6.61 -18.83
CA GLU A 269 3.37 -5.25 -18.69
C GLU A 269 4.91 -5.19 -18.75
N ASP A 270 5.59 -6.35 -18.95
CA ASP A 270 7.04 -6.51 -18.99
C ASP A 270 7.77 -5.93 -17.77
N ILE A 271 7.25 -6.23 -16.56
CA ILE A 271 7.76 -5.74 -15.28
C ILE A 271 8.12 -6.90 -14.34
N PRO A 272 8.97 -6.68 -13.31
CA PRO A 272 9.27 -7.69 -12.30
C PRO A 272 8.06 -7.97 -11.39
N VAL A 273 8.00 -9.22 -10.92
CA VAL A 273 7.10 -9.66 -9.84
C VAL A 273 7.90 -10.38 -8.76
N VAL A 274 7.62 -10.07 -7.50
CA VAL A 274 8.23 -10.70 -6.33
C VAL A 274 7.18 -11.47 -5.56
N LEU A 275 7.32 -12.79 -5.49
CA LEU A 275 6.50 -13.68 -4.68
C LEU A 275 7.24 -13.92 -3.36
N THR A 276 6.65 -13.56 -2.23
CA THR A 276 7.30 -13.75 -0.93
C THR A 276 6.55 -14.75 -0.08
N SER A 277 7.27 -15.65 0.58
CA SER A 277 6.69 -16.64 1.49
C SER A 277 7.71 -17.22 2.46
N ALA A 278 7.22 -17.71 3.60
CA ALA A 278 7.99 -18.60 4.47
C ALA A 278 7.85 -20.07 4.05
N THR A 279 6.78 -20.39 3.35
CA THR A 279 6.42 -21.73 2.87
C THR A 279 5.91 -21.62 1.44
N PRO A 280 6.80 -21.38 0.44
CA PRO A 280 6.37 -21.22 -0.93
C PRO A 280 5.52 -22.38 -1.42
N SER A 281 4.48 -22.08 -2.22
CA SER A 281 3.59 -23.11 -2.77
C SER A 281 4.34 -24.04 -3.73
N LEU A 282 3.81 -25.25 -3.90
CA LEU A 282 4.43 -26.24 -4.81
C LEU A 282 4.46 -25.72 -6.26
N GLU A 283 3.43 -25.02 -6.70
CA GLU A 283 3.36 -24.41 -8.04
C GLU A 283 4.43 -23.35 -8.25
N THR A 284 4.71 -22.57 -7.22
CA THR A 284 5.80 -21.58 -7.23
C THR A 284 7.16 -22.27 -7.26
N MET A 285 7.37 -23.30 -6.44
CA MET A 285 8.62 -24.06 -6.39
C MET A 285 8.87 -24.85 -7.67
N GLU A 286 7.85 -25.40 -8.30
CA GLU A 286 7.98 -26.04 -9.63
C GLU A 286 8.55 -25.07 -10.67
N ASN A 287 8.10 -23.81 -10.65
CA ASN A 287 8.66 -22.78 -11.53
C ASN A 287 10.11 -22.41 -11.18
N VAL A 288 10.49 -22.47 -9.91
CA VAL A 288 11.88 -22.30 -9.47
C VAL A 288 12.75 -23.45 -9.97
N TRP A 289 12.33 -24.71 -9.75
CA TRP A 289 13.08 -25.89 -10.18
C TRP A 289 13.22 -26.00 -11.70
N ALA A 290 12.21 -25.55 -12.42
CA ALA A 290 12.26 -25.45 -13.88
C ALA A 290 13.10 -24.25 -14.39
N GLY A 291 13.70 -23.46 -13.51
CA GLY A 291 14.52 -22.30 -13.88
C GLY A 291 13.73 -21.10 -14.45
N ARG A 292 12.39 -21.11 -14.33
CA ARG A 292 11.54 -20.02 -14.80
C ARG A 292 11.51 -18.84 -13.82
N TYR A 293 11.64 -19.11 -12.51
CA TYR A 293 11.67 -18.09 -11.46
C TYR A 293 13.03 -18.04 -10.78
N THR A 294 13.47 -16.84 -10.43
CA THR A 294 14.73 -16.63 -9.69
C THR A 294 14.50 -16.83 -8.20
N HIS A 295 15.23 -17.76 -7.58
CA HIS A 295 15.09 -18.07 -6.16
C HIS A 295 16.06 -17.25 -5.32
N LEU A 296 15.54 -16.45 -4.38
CA LEU A 296 16.27 -15.68 -3.38
C LEU A 296 15.92 -16.24 -2.00
N ARG A 297 16.91 -16.60 -1.20
CA ARG A 297 16.72 -17.29 0.08
C ARG A 297 17.20 -16.46 1.25
N LEU A 298 16.37 -16.41 2.31
CA LEU A 298 16.67 -15.79 3.61
C LEU A 298 16.57 -16.88 4.70
N PRO A 299 17.63 -17.68 4.90
CA PRO A 299 17.56 -18.90 5.74
C PRO A 299 17.47 -18.60 7.23
N ALA A 300 17.86 -17.40 7.68
CA ALA A 300 17.93 -17.04 9.09
C ALA A 300 16.92 -15.96 9.47
N ARG A 301 16.49 -15.96 10.73
CA ARG A 301 15.74 -14.85 11.32
C ARG A 301 16.64 -13.63 11.49
N PHE A 302 16.10 -12.44 11.28
CA PHE A 302 16.81 -11.21 11.54
C PHE A 302 17.20 -11.09 13.02
N GLY A 303 18.43 -10.64 13.30
CA GLY A 303 18.93 -10.46 14.66
C GLY A 303 19.27 -11.75 15.42
N GLY A 304 19.35 -12.90 14.74
CA GLY A 304 19.73 -14.16 15.39
C GLY A 304 18.69 -14.70 16.39
N ALA A 305 17.42 -14.25 16.27
CA ALA A 305 16.33 -14.70 17.14
C ALA A 305 16.17 -16.24 17.08
N ALA A 306 16.37 -16.90 18.21
CA ALA A 306 16.23 -18.35 18.31
C ALA A 306 14.77 -18.78 18.05
N MET A 307 14.61 -19.98 17.50
CA MET A 307 13.29 -20.59 17.40
C MET A 307 12.79 -20.92 18.82
N PRO A 308 11.49 -20.76 19.08
CA PRO A 308 10.92 -21.20 20.35
C PRO A 308 11.16 -22.71 20.51
N ARG A 309 11.44 -23.10 21.74
CA ARG A 309 11.54 -24.53 22.07
C ARG A 309 10.18 -25.17 21.84
N THR A 310 10.15 -26.22 21.03
CA THR A 310 8.91 -26.95 20.73
C THR A 310 8.93 -28.28 21.52
N GLU A 311 7.87 -28.55 22.26
CA GLU A 311 7.65 -29.83 22.95
C GLU A 311 6.37 -30.45 22.41
N VAL A 312 6.43 -31.75 22.14
CA VAL A 312 5.27 -32.54 21.68
C VAL A 312 4.65 -33.21 22.88
N ILE A 313 3.37 -32.98 23.11
CA ILE A 313 2.58 -33.63 24.14
C ILE A 313 1.79 -34.76 23.49
N ASP A 314 2.12 -36.01 23.79
CA ASP A 314 1.33 -37.16 23.35
C ASP A 314 0.07 -37.28 24.23
N LEU A 315 -1.09 -36.97 23.66
CA LEU A 315 -2.38 -37.05 24.37
C LEU A 315 -2.79 -38.44 24.79
N ARG A 316 -2.14 -39.51 24.28
CA ARG A 316 -2.35 -40.88 24.76
C ARG A 316 -1.72 -41.07 26.12
N ASN A 317 -0.61 -40.38 26.41
CA ASN A 317 0.13 -40.46 27.67
C ASN A 317 -0.26 -39.38 28.67
N ALA A 318 -0.79 -38.25 28.16
CA ALA A 318 -1.24 -37.12 28.97
C ALA A 318 -2.60 -36.60 28.43
N PRO A 319 -3.68 -37.38 28.58
CA PRO A 319 -5.00 -36.98 28.10
C PRO A 319 -5.52 -35.75 28.89
N PRO A 320 -6.36 -34.90 28.29
CA PRO A 320 -7.09 -33.89 29.02
C PRO A 320 -8.00 -34.53 30.08
N GLU A 321 -8.25 -33.80 31.17
CA GLU A 321 -9.24 -34.24 32.18
C GLU A 321 -10.67 -34.20 31.61
N PRO A 322 -11.60 -35.03 32.12
CA PRO A 322 -12.98 -35.02 31.66
C PRO A 322 -13.59 -33.63 31.73
N GLY A 323 -14.06 -33.13 30.58
CA GLY A 323 -14.62 -31.79 30.42
C GLY A 323 -13.59 -30.70 30.06
N ASP A 324 -12.33 -31.05 29.94
CA ASP A 324 -11.26 -30.14 29.53
C ASP A 324 -10.79 -30.42 28.08
N PHE A 325 -10.29 -29.36 27.41
CA PHE A 325 -9.73 -29.42 26.06
C PHE A 325 -8.19 -29.42 26.04
N LEU A 326 -7.55 -29.02 27.15
CA LEU A 326 -6.10 -28.84 27.25
C LEU A 326 -5.49 -29.91 28.15
N ALA A 327 -4.44 -30.56 27.66
CA ALA A 327 -3.67 -31.52 28.45
C ALA A 327 -3.00 -30.84 29.67
N PRO A 328 -2.87 -31.54 30.83
CA PRO A 328 -2.27 -30.96 32.04
C PRO A 328 -0.87 -30.33 31.82
N PRO A 329 0.06 -30.92 31.05
CA PRO A 329 1.34 -30.27 30.76
C PRO A 329 1.22 -28.96 30.01
N LEU A 330 0.23 -28.86 29.08
CA LEU A 330 -0.01 -27.62 28.34
C LEU A 330 -0.57 -26.51 29.25
N LYS A 331 -1.51 -26.88 30.16
CA LYS A 331 -2.02 -25.94 31.16
C LYS A 331 -0.91 -25.41 32.05
N ALA A 332 -0.02 -26.28 32.51
CA ALA A 332 1.12 -25.88 33.31
C ALA A 332 2.07 -24.95 32.56
N ALA A 333 2.35 -25.26 31.29
CA ALA A 333 3.20 -24.40 30.46
C ALA A 333 2.59 -23.00 30.20
N VAL A 334 1.28 -22.93 29.94
CA VAL A 334 0.56 -21.66 29.79
C VAL A 334 0.56 -20.85 31.08
N ALA A 335 0.30 -21.50 32.24
CA ALA A 335 0.31 -20.82 33.54
C ALA A 335 1.71 -20.29 33.92
N ALA A 336 2.78 -20.95 33.45
CA ALA A 336 4.15 -20.49 33.69
C ALA A 336 4.59 -19.34 32.76
N ALA A 337 3.88 -19.13 31.64
CA ALA A 337 4.20 -18.11 30.64
C ALA A 337 3.43 -16.79 30.86
N VAL A 338 2.43 -16.76 31.72
CA VAL A 338 1.61 -15.62 32.12
C VAL A 338 2.12 -15.04 33.45
#